data_4971bf0e0ea63e74a0d529206162e15f
#
_entry.id   4971bf0e0ea63e74a0d529206162e15f
#
_cell.length_a   1.000
_cell.length_b   1.000
_cell.length_c   1.000
_cell.angle_alpha   90.00
_cell.angle_beta   90.00
_cell.angle_gamma   90.00
#
_symmetry.space_group_name_H-M   'P 1'
#
loop_
_entity.id
_entity.type
_entity.pdbx_description
1 polymer ?
#
loop_
_entity_poly.entity_id
_entity_poly.type
_entity_poly.pdbx_seq_one_letter_code
_entity_poly.pdbx_strand_id
1 'polypeptide(L)'
;PAIEQAIERLYHGQNEESFWALMGALNYALELETHVLVPLQTAPGTPPTPAPWAENPVPQQKAKGLALWTLKNKDRTWLPLFTSVAAAGADRSTGSRPMADRTLEQAMQLALDTPGIDGVVLDPWSHSATLDGALLNGLLHAGHTPEEPGDAEADAGKEAARKGCWEQAVECFEKAAELGSAMGLSRLADCIYKGRGTRPGRTQARRMWKEAAESG
;
A
#
# COMPACT_ATOMS: atom_id res chain seq x y z
N PRO A 1 11.31 5.15 -7.86
CA PRO A 1 12.60 5.79 -7.57
C PRO A 1 12.91 5.95 -6.09
N ALA A 2 11.96 6.45 -5.24
CA ALA A 2 12.26 6.67 -3.81
C ALA A 2 12.47 5.35 -3.04
N ILE A 3 11.61 4.36 -3.27
CA ILE A 3 11.71 3.03 -2.65
C ILE A 3 13.00 2.34 -3.13
N GLU A 4 13.27 2.32 -4.43
CA GLU A 4 14.47 1.70 -5.01
C GLU A 4 15.76 2.29 -4.40
N GLN A 5 15.84 3.62 -4.28
CA GLN A 5 16.98 4.30 -3.65
C GLN A 5 17.12 3.96 -2.16
N ALA A 6 16.01 3.82 -1.44
CA ALA A 6 16.03 3.45 -0.04
C ALA A 6 16.46 1.99 0.16
N ILE A 7 16.02 1.08 -0.71
CA ILE A 7 16.47 -0.32 -0.73
C ILE A 7 17.98 -0.39 -1.02
N GLU A 8 18.47 0.37 -2.00
CA GLU A 8 19.90 0.44 -2.33
C GLU A 8 20.73 0.94 -1.13
N ARG A 9 20.27 1.99 -0.45
CA ARG A 9 20.91 2.50 0.77
C ARG A 9 20.94 1.44 1.88
N LEU A 10 19.83 0.71 2.09
CA LEU A 10 19.77 -0.37 3.06
C LEU A 10 20.75 -1.49 2.73
N TYR A 11 20.85 -1.87 1.46
CA TYR A 11 21.76 -2.92 0.99
C TYR A 11 23.23 -2.57 1.28
N HIS A 12 23.64 -1.33 1.03
CA HIS A 12 25.01 -0.87 1.26
C HIS A 12 25.28 -0.49 2.72
N GLY A 13 24.32 0.09 3.41
CA GLY A 13 24.50 0.62 4.77
C GLY A 13 24.33 -0.44 5.85
N GLN A 14 23.34 -1.30 5.77
CA GLN A 14 22.96 -2.34 6.73
C GLN A 14 22.95 -1.83 8.19
N ASN A 15 22.48 -0.61 8.39
CA ASN A 15 22.43 0.06 9.68
C ASN A 15 21.02 0.58 9.99
N GLU A 16 20.80 1.03 11.20
CA GLU A 16 19.51 1.53 11.68
C GLU A 16 19.02 2.73 10.86
N GLU A 17 19.92 3.64 10.49
CA GLU A 17 19.56 4.82 9.69
C GLU A 17 19.01 4.43 8.31
N SER A 18 19.67 3.49 7.62
CA SER A 18 19.21 3.01 6.33
C SER A 18 17.91 2.20 6.41
N PHE A 19 17.69 1.50 7.53
CA PHE A 19 16.42 0.83 7.81
C PHE A 19 15.28 1.84 7.99
N TRP A 20 15.46 2.87 8.81
CA TRP A 20 14.46 3.91 9.01
C TRP A 20 14.21 4.74 7.76
N ALA A 21 15.24 4.95 6.92
CA ALA A 21 15.08 5.59 5.62
C ALA A 21 14.18 4.76 4.68
N LEU A 22 14.29 3.43 4.70
CA LEU A 22 13.39 2.56 3.95
C LEU A 22 11.96 2.61 4.50
N MET A 23 11.78 2.54 5.82
CA MET A 23 10.46 2.66 6.46
C MET A 23 9.79 3.98 6.11
N GLY A 24 10.52 5.09 6.16
CA GLY A 24 10.02 6.41 5.74
C GLY A 24 9.62 6.48 4.26
N ALA A 25 10.43 5.88 3.37
CA ALA A 25 10.12 5.81 1.95
C ALA A 25 8.86 4.97 1.66
N LEU A 26 8.66 3.87 2.41
CA LEU A 26 7.47 3.03 2.28
C LEU A 26 6.23 3.73 2.82
N ASN A 27 6.30 4.39 3.97
CA ASN A 27 5.20 5.20 4.49
C ASN A 27 4.78 6.29 3.51
N TYR A 28 5.74 7.03 2.96
CA TYR A 28 5.48 8.05 1.95
C TYR A 28 4.85 7.46 0.67
N ALA A 29 5.29 6.26 0.25
CA ALA A 29 4.71 5.56 -0.89
C ALA A 29 3.28 5.08 -0.63
N LEU A 30 2.96 4.68 0.61
CA LEU A 30 1.59 4.34 1.04
C LEU A 30 0.67 5.57 0.99
N GLU A 31 1.12 6.72 1.47
CA GLU A 31 0.37 8.00 1.40
C GLU A 31 0.09 8.43 -0.05
N LEU A 32 1.03 8.21 -0.96
CA LEU A 32 0.89 8.53 -2.38
C LEU A 32 0.11 7.49 -3.18
N GLU A 33 -0.41 6.45 -2.54
CA GLU A 33 -1.06 5.31 -3.21
C GLU A 33 -0.19 4.73 -4.35
N THR A 34 1.14 4.66 -4.09
CA THR A 34 2.10 4.18 -5.09
C THR A 34 1.77 2.77 -5.56
N HIS A 35 1.84 2.56 -6.86
CA HIS A 35 1.56 1.26 -7.48
C HIS A 35 2.79 0.37 -7.55
N VAL A 36 2.57 -0.93 -7.41
CA VAL A 36 3.56 -2.00 -7.54
C VAL A 36 3.00 -3.12 -8.41
N LEU A 37 3.90 -3.89 -9.01
CA LEU A 37 3.55 -5.03 -9.83
C LEU A 37 3.63 -6.32 -9.01
N VAL A 38 2.54 -7.09 -9.03
CA VAL A 38 2.39 -8.36 -8.32
C VAL A 38 2.34 -9.49 -9.34
N PRO A 39 3.30 -10.44 -9.35
CA PRO A 39 3.32 -11.52 -10.31
C PRO A 39 2.24 -12.57 -10.02
N LEU A 40 1.63 -13.06 -11.08
CA LEU A 40 0.59 -14.08 -11.03
C LEU A 40 1.13 -15.40 -11.55
N GLN A 41 0.53 -16.51 -11.10
CA GLN A 41 0.82 -17.82 -11.66
C GLN A 41 0.21 -17.93 -13.07
N THR A 42 1.00 -18.46 -13.98
CA THR A 42 0.49 -18.89 -15.27
C THR A 42 -0.13 -20.29 -15.16
N ALA A 43 -1.23 -20.52 -15.85
CA ALA A 43 -1.78 -21.88 -15.95
C ALA A 43 -0.74 -22.84 -16.57
N PRO A 44 -0.68 -24.10 -16.13
CA PRO A 44 0.24 -25.07 -16.72
C PRO A 44 0.03 -25.17 -18.23
N GLY A 45 1.12 -25.08 -18.99
CA GLY A 45 1.07 -25.16 -20.46
C GLY A 45 0.84 -23.83 -21.20
N THR A 46 0.69 -22.71 -20.49
CA THR A 46 0.65 -21.39 -21.12
C THR A 46 2.06 -21.03 -21.61
N PRO A 47 2.26 -20.78 -22.92
CA PRO A 47 3.56 -20.36 -23.41
C PRO A 47 3.95 -19.03 -22.76
N PRO A 48 5.25 -18.81 -22.47
CA PRO A 48 5.73 -17.53 -21.94
C PRO A 48 5.37 -16.42 -22.95
N THR A 49 4.52 -15.52 -22.52
CA THR A 49 4.14 -14.36 -23.35
C THR A 49 5.26 -13.33 -23.22
N PRO A 50 5.90 -12.90 -24.30
CA PRO A 50 6.88 -11.83 -24.21
C PRO A 50 6.18 -10.57 -23.73
N ALA A 51 6.52 -10.17 -22.55
CA ALA A 51 6.20 -8.94 -21.79
C ALA A 51 5.05 -8.00 -22.26
N PRO A 52 3.84 -8.47 -22.66
CA PRO A 52 2.74 -7.56 -22.95
C PRO A 52 2.19 -6.90 -21.68
N TRP A 53 2.49 -7.43 -20.51
CA TRP A 53 2.12 -6.84 -19.24
C TRP A 53 2.88 -5.54 -18.94
N ALA A 54 4.04 -5.31 -19.57
CA ALA A 54 4.82 -4.07 -19.43
C ALA A 54 4.04 -2.85 -19.95
N GLU A 55 3.25 -3.05 -20.99
CA GLU A 55 2.41 -2.01 -21.60
C GLU A 55 0.97 -2.05 -21.09
N ASN A 56 0.51 -3.24 -20.65
CA ASN A 56 -0.86 -3.46 -20.20
C ASN A 56 -0.89 -4.46 -19.02
N PRO A 57 -0.70 -4.01 -17.80
CA PRO A 57 -0.85 -4.86 -16.61
C PRO A 57 -2.28 -5.41 -16.51
N VAL A 58 -2.43 -6.61 -15.94
CA VAL A 58 -3.74 -7.23 -15.80
C VAL A 58 -4.62 -6.38 -14.89
N PRO A 59 -5.77 -5.87 -15.36
CA PRO A 59 -6.66 -5.08 -14.53
C PRO A 59 -7.07 -5.83 -13.26
N GLN A 60 -7.21 -5.10 -12.16
CA GLN A 60 -7.54 -5.64 -10.84
C GLN A 60 -8.77 -6.58 -10.85
N GLN A 61 -9.78 -6.26 -11.66
CA GLN A 61 -11.00 -7.06 -11.79
C GLN A 61 -10.75 -8.42 -12.47
N LYS A 62 -9.81 -8.49 -13.41
CA LYS A 62 -9.44 -9.74 -14.10
C LYS A 62 -8.42 -10.57 -13.31
N ALA A 63 -7.71 -9.96 -12.39
CA ALA A 63 -6.76 -10.64 -11.50
C ALA A 63 -7.46 -11.39 -10.35
N LYS A 64 -8.74 -11.12 -10.08
CA LYS A 64 -9.51 -11.87 -9.09
C LYS A 64 -9.61 -13.33 -9.48
N GLY A 65 -9.12 -14.23 -8.61
CA GLY A 65 -9.14 -15.67 -8.82
C GLY A 65 -7.90 -16.25 -9.51
N LEU A 66 -6.93 -15.42 -9.94
CA LEU A 66 -5.62 -15.91 -10.36
C LEU A 66 -4.74 -16.17 -9.14
N ALA A 67 -4.05 -17.31 -9.13
CA ALA A 67 -3.14 -17.65 -8.06
C ALA A 67 -1.92 -16.72 -8.07
N LEU A 68 -1.44 -16.34 -6.88
CA LEU A 68 -0.24 -15.55 -6.71
C LEU A 68 1.00 -16.39 -6.98
N TRP A 69 1.98 -15.81 -7.65
CA TRP A 69 3.29 -16.43 -7.74
C TRP A 69 4.13 -15.98 -6.53
N THR A 70 4.73 -16.96 -5.85
CA THR A 70 5.48 -16.74 -4.62
C THR A 70 6.89 -17.28 -4.73
N LEU A 71 7.79 -16.72 -3.94
CA LEU A 71 9.16 -17.17 -3.78
C LEU A 71 9.29 -17.94 -2.46
N LYS A 72 9.94 -19.11 -2.52
CA LYS A 72 10.26 -19.90 -1.32
C LYS A 72 11.74 -19.72 -0.97
N ASN A 73 12.00 -19.39 0.27
CA ASN A 73 13.34 -19.36 0.83
C ASN A 73 13.33 -20.11 2.18
N LYS A 74 13.97 -21.28 2.22
CA LYS A 74 13.90 -22.22 3.34
C LYS A 74 12.43 -22.59 3.64
N ASP A 75 11.98 -22.33 4.86
CA ASP A 75 10.63 -22.64 5.33
C ASP A 75 9.64 -21.45 5.18
N ARG A 76 10.09 -20.33 4.57
CA ARG A 76 9.27 -19.13 4.40
C ARG A 76 8.86 -18.93 2.95
N THR A 77 7.65 -18.42 2.78
CA THR A 77 7.07 -18.08 1.47
C THR A 77 6.83 -16.58 1.39
N TRP A 78 7.37 -15.95 0.34
CA TRP A 78 7.34 -14.52 0.15
C TRP A 78 6.54 -14.14 -1.08
N LEU A 79 5.73 -13.09 -0.99
CA LEU A 79 5.10 -12.46 -2.14
C LEU A 79 6.07 -11.43 -2.74
N PRO A 80 6.60 -11.64 -3.95
CA PRO A 80 7.44 -10.64 -4.58
C PRO A 80 6.60 -9.47 -5.09
N LEU A 81 7.09 -8.27 -4.85
CA LEU A 81 6.54 -7.01 -5.34
C LEU A 81 7.63 -6.29 -6.14
N PHE A 82 7.27 -5.75 -7.29
CA PHE A 82 8.20 -5.01 -8.13
C PHE A 82 7.82 -3.54 -8.19
N THR A 83 8.77 -2.68 -7.91
CA THR A 83 8.58 -1.22 -7.90
C THR A 83 8.54 -0.63 -9.31
N SER A 84 9.04 -1.36 -10.29
CA SER A 84 9.06 -0.95 -11.69
C SER A 84 9.01 -2.14 -12.65
N VAL A 85 8.67 -1.85 -13.90
CA VAL A 85 8.74 -2.82 -15.01
C VAL A 85 10.16 -3.35 -15.23
N ALA A 86 11.16 -2.47 -15.04
CA ALA A 86 12.57 -2.85 -15.16
C ALA A 86 12.97 -3.86 -14.08
N ALA A 87 12.56 -3.63 -12.83
CA ALA A 87 12.80 -4.54 -11.72
C ALA A 87 12.13 -5.91 -11.96
N ALA A 88 10.90 -5.93 -12.45
CA ALA A 88 10.18 -7.15 -12.79
C ALA A 88 10.82 -7.92 -13.96
N GLY A 89 11.38 -7.21 -14.94
CA GLY A 89 12.04 -7.78 -16.12
C GLY A 89 13.48 -8.23 -15.91
N ALA A 90 14.07 -7.96 -14.74
CA ALA A 90 15.45 -8.32 -14.44
C ALA A 90 15.72 -9.83 -14.47
N ASP A 91 14.70 -10.65 -14.21
CA ASP A 91 14.75 -12.10 -14.36
C ASP A 91 13.76 -12.62 -15.41
N ARG A 92 14.21 -13.51 -16.28
CA ARG A 92 13.41 -14.07 -17.38
C ARG A 92 12.21 -14.87 -16.89
N SER A 93 12.32 -15.57 -15.76
CA SER A 93 11.23 -16.39 -15.22
C SER A 93 10.08 -15.52 -14.71
N THR A 94 10.40 -14.33 -14.22
CA THR A 94 9.46 -13.34 -13.74
C THR A 94 8.95 -12.48 -14.87
N GLY A 95 9.82 -12.04 -15.78
CA GLY A 95 9.49 -11.19 -16.92
C GLY A 95 8.51 -11.82 -17.94
N SER A 96 8.31 -13.14 -17.89
CA SER A 96 7.33 -13.85 -18.71
C SER A 96 5.98 -14.08 -18.03
N ARG A 97 5.80 -13.63 -16.78
CA ARG A 97 4.55 -13.83 -16.02
C ARG A 97 3.60 -12.65 -16.16
N PRO A 98 2.29 -12.90 -16.12
CA PRO A 98 1.34 -11.81 -16.02
C PRO A 98 1.53 -11.09 -14.68
N MET A 99 1.43 -9.77 -14.70
CA MET A 99 1.55 -8.91 -13.53
C MET A 99 0.21 -8.22 -13.27
N ALA A 100 -0.20 -8.21 -12.01
CA ALA A 100 -1.31 -7.36 -11.55
C ALA A 100 -0.75 -6.04 -11.05
N ASP A 101 -1.37 -4.95 -11.47
CA ASP A 101 -1.11 -3.61 -10.94
C ASP A 101 -1.93 -3.43 -9.66
N ARG A 102 -1.27 -3.08 -8.56
CA ARG A 102 -1.85 -2.89 -7.23
C ARG A 102 -1.21 -1.68 -6.55
N THR A 103 -1.96 -1.00 -5.69
CA THR A 103 -1.30 -0.09 -4.75
C THR A 103 -0.43 -0.87 -3.77
N LEU A 104 0.61 -0.25 -3.26
CA LEU A 104 1.51 -0.86 -2.28
C LEU A 104 0.72 -1.37 -1.07
N GLU A 105 -0.25 -0.58 -0.59
CA GLU A 105 -1.16 -0.97 0.50
C GLU A 105 -1.91 -2.26 0.16
N GLN A 106 -2.56 -2.32 -1.01
CA GLN A 106 -3.31 -3.50 -1.45
C GLN A 106 -2.42 -4.73 -1.59
N ALA A 107 -1.19 -4.56 -2.05
CA ALA A 107 -0.25 -5.67 -2.19
C ALA A 107 0.25 -6.19 -0.84
N MET A 108 0.51 -5.30 0.12
CA MET A 108 0.88 -5.66 1.49
C MET A 108 -0.28 -6.35 2.21
N GLN A 109 -1.50 -5.81 2.10
CA GLN A 109 -2.69 -6.41 2.69
C GLN A 109 -2.97 -7.81 2.09
N LEU A 110 -2.80 -7.95 0.76
CA LEU A 110 -2.95 -9.23 0.07
C LEU A 110 -1.98 -10.29 0.61
N ALA A 111 -0.75 -9.91 0.96
CA ALA A 111 0.21 -10.82 1.57
C ALA A 111 -0.23 -11.27 2.96
N LEU A 112 -0.76 -10.35 3.78
CA LEU A 112 -1.27 -10.66 5.12
C LEU A 112 -2.53 -11.54 5.08
N ASP A 113 -3.42 -11.30 4.12
CA ASP A 113 -4.69 -12.02 3.98
C ASP A 113 -4.54 -13.39 3.33
N THR A 114 -3.36 -13.68 2.73
CA THR A 114 -3.14 -14.95 2.02
C THR A 114 -2.47 -15.96 2.95
N PRO A 115 -3.16 -17.06 3.35
CA PRO A 115 -2.58 -18.09 4.19
C PRO A 115 -1.31 -18.70 3.57
N GLY A 116 -0.27 -18.85 4.38
CA GLY A 116 0.99 -19.46 3.96
C GLY A 116 1.97 -18.49 3.26
N ILE A 117 1.67 -17.19 3.24
CA ILE A 117 2.61 -16.13 2.87
C ILE A 117 3.13 -15.48 4.16
N ASP A 118 4.45 -15.46 4.34
CA ASP A 118 5.11 -14.95 5.54
C ASP A 118 5.42 -13.43 5.46
N GLY A 119 5.29 -12.85 4.27
CA GLY A 119 5.55 -11.44 4.04
C GLY A 119 5.80 -11.11 2.57
N VAL A 120 6.36 -9.95 2.31
CA VAL A 120 6.71 -9.51 0.96
C VAL A 120 8.21 -9.37 0.77
N VAL A 121 8.66 -9.50 -0.47
CA VAL A 121 10.02 -9.15 -0.89
C VAL A 121 9.94 -8.14 -2.02
N LEU A 122 10.54 -6.97 -1.80
CA LEU A 122 10.62 -5.89 -2.77
C LEU A 122 11.83 -6.12 -3.68
N ASP A 123 11.61 -6.05 -4.99
CA ASP A 123 12.60 -6.13 -6.05
C ASP A 123 13.61 -7.30 -5.88
N PRO A 124 13.15 -8.57 -5.80
CA PRO A 124 13.98 -9.72 -5.39
C PRO A 124 15.19 -9.98 -6.28
N TRP A 125 15.24 -9.44 -7.48
CA TRP A 125 16.31 -9.68 -8.47
C TRP A 125 17.34 -8.56 -8.57
N SER A 126 17.24 -7.58 -7.69
CA SER A 126 18.20 -6.48 -7.56
C SER A 126 18.66 -6.35 -6.09
N HIS A 127 18.87 -5.13 -5.62
CA HIS A 127 18.95 -4.89 -4.18
C HIS A 127 17.56 -5.12 -3.61
N SER A 128 17.40 -6.16 -2.80
CA SER A 128 16.08 -6.56 -2.30
C SER A 128 15.88 -6.20 -0.83
N ALA A 129 14.64 -5.93 -0.45
CA ALA A 129 14.25 -5.81 0.95
C ALA A 129 13.10 -6.78 1.26
N THR A 130 13.19 -7.49 2.39
CA THR A 130 12.15 -8.38 2.88
C THR A 130 11.42 -7.73 4.05
N LEU A 131 10.11 -7.76 4.02
CA LEU A 131 9.23 -7.27 5.08
C LEU A 131 8.36 -8.43 5.53
N ASP A 132 8.55 -8.88 6.75
CA ASP A 132 7.71 -9.93 7.34
C ASP A 132 6.34 -9.40 7.75
N GLY A 133 5.46 -10.30 8.17
CA GLY A 133 4.10 -9.94 8.55
C GLY A 133 4.03 -8.92 9.69
N ALA A 134 5.00 -8.91 10.61
CA ALA A 134 5.04 -7.94 11.70
C ALA A 134 5.37 -6.53 11.18
N LEU A 135 6.35 -6.41 10.28
CA LEU A 135 6.69 -5.14 9.63
C LEU A 135 5.57 -4.64 8.72
N LEU A 136 4.90 -5.56 7.98
CA LEU A 136 3.74 -5.19 7.16
C LEU A 136 2.60 -4.63 7.99
N ASN A 137 2.26 -5.31 9.10
CA ASN A 137 1.26 -4.80 10.05
C ASN A 137 1.68 -3.45 10.63
N GLY A 138 2.95 -3.30 11.02
CA GLY A 138 3.48 -2.03 11.49
C GLY A 138 3.33 -0.91 10.47
N LEU A 139 3.69 -1.14 9.20
CA LEU A 139 3.58 -0.15 8.12
C LEU A 139 2.13 0.20 7.78
N LEU A 140 1.25 -0.78 7.68
CA LEU A 140 -0.15 -0.57 7.34
C LEU A 140 -0.93 0.12 8.47
N HIS A 141 -0.46 -0.04 9.70
CA HIS A 141 -1.05 0.56 10.90
C HIS A 141 -0.10 1.57 11.57
N ALA A 142 1.04 1.92 10.92
CA ALA A 142 1.97 2.93 11.39
C ALA A 142 1.28 4.30 11.42
N GLY A 143 1.11 4.81 12.61
CA GLY A 143 0.33 6.00 12.90
C GLY A 143 -0.96 5.71 13.68
N HIS A 144 -1.22 4.43 13.99
CA HIS A 144 -2.44 4.00 14.66
C HIS A 144 -2.18 3.03 15.81
N THR A 145 -1.49 3.48 16.84
CA THR A 145 -1.98 3.15 18.17
C THR A 145 -3.15 4.08 18.40
N PRO A 146 -4.36 3.59 18.70
CA PRO A 146 -5.46 4.44 19.12
C PRO A 146 -5.12 4.99 20.52
N GLU A 147 -4.21 5.97 20.57
CA GLU A 147 -3.79 6.63 21.81
C GLU A 147 -4.52 7.96 21.97
N GLU A 148 -5.07 8.50 20.86
CA GLU A 148 -5.83 9.73 20.92
C GLU A 148 -7.35 9.47 20.75
N PRO A 149 -8.16 10.22 21.50
CA PRO A 149 -9.61 10.15 21.33
C PRO A 149 -9.99 10.42 19.87
N GLY A 150 -10.74 9.50 19.26
CA GLY A 150 -11.22 9.62 17.87
C GLY A 150 -10.41 8.90 16.79
N ASP A 151 -9.27 8.31 17.13
CA ASP A 151 -8.46 7.58 16.12
C ASP A 151 -9.13 6.30 15.65
N ALA A 152 -9.83 5.60 16.55
CA ALA A 152 -10.61 4.42 16.19
C ALA A 152 -11.73 4.75 15.20
N GLU A 153 -12.38 5.89 15.38
CA GLU A 153 -13.42 6.40 14.47
C GLU A 153 -12.84 6.84 13.14
N ALA A 154 -11.65 7.48 13.14
CA ALA A 154 -10.96 7.86 11.93
C ALA A 154 -10.56 6.63 11.10
N ASP A 155 -10.14 5.54 11.73
CA ASP A 155 -9.83 4.27 11.06
C ASP A 155 -11.06 3.57 10.51
N ALA A 156 -12.15 3.55 11.27
CA ALA A 156 -13.44 3.06 10.77
C ALA A 156 -13.88 3.86 9.53
N GLY A 157 -13.66 5.17 9.52
CA GLY A 157 -13.93 6.03 8.38
C GLY A 157 -13.07 5.71 7.17
N LYS A 158 -11.79 5.45 7.33
CA LYS A 158 -10.88 5.01 6.25
C LYS A 158 -11.35 3.67 5.65
N GLU A 159 -11.73 2.72 6.50
CA GLU A 159 -12.21 1.43 6.05
C GLU A 159 -13.52 1.54 5.26
N ALA A 160 -14.45 2.39 5.71
CA ALA A 160 -15.68 2.69 4.98
C ALA A 160 -15.37 3.36 3.62
N ALA A 161 -14.44 4.30 3.57
CA ALA A 161 -14.01 4.96 2.34
C ALA A 161 -13.37 3.97 1.34
N ARG A 162 -12.57 3.01 1.80
CA ARG A 162 -12.00 1.93 0.97
C ARG A 162 -13.08 1.05 0.33
N LYS A 163 -14.16 0.81 1.06
CA LYS A 163 -15.33 0.05 0.56
C LYS A 163 -16.22 0.87 -0.37
N GLY A 164 -15.94 2.17 -0.54
CA GLY A 164 -16.74 3.09 -1.33
C GLY A 164 -17.99 3.61 -0.61
N CYS A 165 -18.14 3.31 0.69
CA CYS A 165 -19.26 3.74 1.53
C CYS A 165 -18.99 5.16 2.07
N TRP A 166 -19.01 6.15 1.18
CA TRP A 166 -18.56 7.52 1.49
C TRP A 166 -19.41 8.23 2.54
N GLU A 167 -20.71 7.97 2.60
CA GLU A 167 -21.60 8.55 3.61
C GLU A 167 -21.21 8.05 5.01
N GLN A 168 -20.98 6.74 5.16
CA GLN A 168 -20.51 6.16 6.43
C GLN A 168 -19.11 6.66 6.79
N ALA A 169 -18.23 6.83 5.79
CA ALA A 169 -16.90 7.37 6.03
C ALA A 169 -16.97 8.81 6.59
N VAL A 170 -17.85 9.65 6.06
CA VAL A 170 -18.06 11.01 6.55
C VAL A 170 -18.56 11.00 7.98
N GLU A 171 -19.56 10.18 8.32
CA GLU A 171 -20.07 10.05 9.69
C GLU A 171 -18.98 9.63 10.70
N CYS A 172 -18.13 8.70 10.30
CA CYS A 172 -17.00 8.26 11.13
C CYS A 172 -15.96 9.38 11.31
N PHE A 173 -15.62 10.10 10.24
CA PHE A 173 -14.68 11.21 10.29
C PHE A 173 -15.24 12.41 11.10
N GLU A 174 -16.54 12.67 11.04
CA GLU A 174 -17.20 13.66 11.89
C GLU A 174 -17.06 13.32 13.37
N LYS A 175 -17.35 12.08 13.75
CA LYS A 175 -17.17 11.60 15.13
C LYS A 175 -15.73 11.69 15.57
N ALA A 176 -14.78 11.28 14.70
CA ALA A 176 -13.36 11.38 14.99
C ALA A 176 -12.94 12.84 15.25
N ALA A 177 -13.41 13.77 14.41
CA ALA A 177 -13.13 15.19 14.57
C ALA A 177 -13.74 15.79 15.86
N GLU A 178 -14.98 15.39 16.22
CA GLU A 178 -15.63 15.77 17.47
C GLU A 178 -14.86 15.28 18.71
N LEU A 179 -14.18 14.13 18.60
CA LEU A 179 -13.32 13.60 19.64
C LEU A 179 -11.91 14.23 19.67
N GLY A 180 -11.62 15.14 18.73
CA GLY A 180 -10.35 15.87 18.67
C GLY A 180 -9.28 15.26 17.76
N SER A 181 -9.59 14.22 16.99
CA SER A 181 -8.63 13.62 16.06
C SER A 181 -8.30 14.59 14.91
N ALA A 182 -7.07 15.07 14.85
CA ALA A 182 -6.57 15.90 13.75
C ALA A 182 -6.66 15.18 12.41
N MET A 183 -6.44 13.86 12.43
CA MET A 183 -6.59 13.01 11.25
C MET A 183 -8.05 12.92 10.81
N GLY A 184 -8.98 12.67 11.72
CA GLY A 184 -10.43 12.66 11.44
C GLY A 184 -10.86 13.96 10.77
N LEU A 185 -10.44 15.09 11.33
CA LEU A 185 -10.72 16.42 10.79
C LEU A 185 -10.14 16.63 9.38
N SER A 186 -8.89 16.19 9.15
CA SER A 186 -8.24 16.27 7.84
C SER A 186 -8.95 15.42 6.78
N ARG A 187 -9.34 14.19 7.13
CA ARG A 187 -10.06 13.27 6.22
C ARG A 187 -11.48 13.75 5.91
N LEU A 188 -12.17 14.33 6.89
CA LEU A 188 -13.46 14.98 6.68
C LEU A 188 -13.33 16.15 5.70
N ALA A 189 -12.28 16.97 5.85
CA ALA A 189 -11.99 18.05 4.92
C ALA A 189 -11.77 17.55 3.48
N ASP A 190 -11.08 16.44 3.30
CA ASP A 190 -10.90 15.78 1.98
C ASP A 190 -12.25 15.36 1.37
N CYS A 191 -13.13 14.75 2.16
CA CYS A 191 -14.46 14.35 1.71
C CYS A 191 -15.30 15.58 1.27
N ILE A 192 -15.29 16.65 2.08
CA ILE A 192 -15.98 17.90 1.76
C ILE A 192 -15.38 18.58 0.52
N TYR A 193 -14.06 18.58 0.37
CA TYR A 193 -13.42 19.17 -0.79
C TYR A 193 -13.78 18.46 -2.10
N LYS A 194 -13.81 17.13 -2.06
CA LYS A 194 -14.10 16.26 -3.21
C LYS A 194 -15.60 16.01 -3.42
N GLY A 195 -16.46 16.39 -2.47
CA GLY A 195 -17.91 16.10 -2.51
C GLY A 195 -18.21 14.61 -2.39
N ARG A 196 -17.42 13.85 -1.63
CA ARG A 196 -17.60 12.41 -1.42
C ARG A 196 -18.40 12.17 -0.13
N GLY A 197 -19.60 11.60 -0.26
CA GLY A 197 -20.51 11.35 0.86
C GLY A 197 -21.11 12.61 1.50
N THR A 198 -20.75 13.80 1.04
CA THR A 198 -21.26 15.08 1.54
C THR A 198 -21.24 16.15 0.46
N ARG A 199 -21.86 17.30 0.74
CA ARG A 199 -21.85 18.44 -0.21
C ARG A 199 -20.45 19.06 -0.29
N PRO A 200 -19.96 19.39 -1.50
CA PRO A 200 -18.66 20.03 -1.65
C PRO A 200 -18.62 21.44 -1.07
N GLY A 201 -17.54 21.75 -0.31
CA GLY A 201 -17.37 23.05 0.34
C GLY A 201 -15.90 23.44 0.45
N ARG A 202 -15.31 24.03 -0.61
CA ARG A 202 -13.88 24.36 -0.67
C ARG A 202 -13.39 25.26 0.44
N THR A 203 -14.17 26.28 0.82
CA THR A 203 -13.82 27.22 1.89
C THR A 203 -13.81 26.53 3.24
N GLN A 204 -14.83 25.67 3.49
CA GLN A 204 -14.93 24.87 4.71
C GLN A 204 -13.76 23.89 4.82
N ALA A 205 -13.47 23.13 3.77
CA ALA A 205 -12.37 22.17 3.74
C ALA A 205 -11.01 22.83 4.06
N ARG A 206 -10.73 24.01 3.47
CA ARG A 206 -9.47 24.75 3.75
C ARG A 206 -9.35 25.17 5.22
N ARG A 207 -10.45 25.59 5.84
CA ARG A 207 -10.46 25.95 7.25
C ARG A 207 -10.17 24.72 8.13
N MET A 208 -10.79 23.59 7.82
CA MET A 208 -10.60 22.33 8.55
C MET A 208 -9.19 21.78 8.42
N TRP A 209 -8.58 21.85 7.22
CA TRP A 209 -7.17 21.45 7.07
C TRP A 209 -6.22 22.32 7.88
N LYS A 210 -6.49 23.66 7.95
CA LYS A 210 -5.70 24.55 8.78
C LYS A 210 -5.83 24.21 10.27
N GLU A 211 -7.04 23.96 10.72
CA GLU A 211 -7.36 23.54 12.09
C GLU A 211 -6.69 22.20 12.43
N ALA A 212 -6.77 21.21 11.54
CA ALA A 212 -6.09 19.92 11.70
C ALA A 212 -4.56 20.06 11.82
N ALA A 213 -3.95 20.96 11.03
CA ALA A 213 -2.52 21.22 11.09
C ALA A 213 -2.09 21.98 12.35
N GLU A 214 -2.99 22.72 12.99
CA GLU A 214 -2.73 23.43 14.25
C GLU A 214 -2.94 22.53 15.49
N SER A 215 -3.66 21.41 15.32
CA SER A 215 -4.03 20.49 16.42
C SER A 215 -3.13 19.25 16.49
N GLY A 216 -2.36 18.95 15.45
CA GLY A 216 -1.41 17.82 15.37
C GLY A 216 -0.02 18.30 15.14
#